data_da85a5842a35cf95ec333c2e6a14fd37
#
_entry.id   da85a5842a35cf95ec333c2e6a14fd37
#
_cell.length_a   1.000
_cell.length_b   1.000
_cell.length_c   1.000
_cell.angle_alpha   90.00
_cell.angle_beta   90.00
_cell.angle_gamma   90.00
#
_symmetry.space_group_name_H-M   'P 1'
#
loop_
_entity.id
_entity.type
_entity.pdbx_description
1 polymer ?
#
loop_
_entity_poly.entity_id
_entity_poly.type
_entity_poly.pdbx_seq_one_letter_code
_entity_poly.pdbx_strand_id
1 'polypeptide(L)'
;MEHLAEIARAANTLTAYLARRDIPELTAGAMQQKYGQSRADVLILFGGSIPFGCDVAARAWLAGIADKLLLAGGAGHTTQALRDAFSGRYPAMETAGRPEAELMAEYLSSAYGIREAGIEAKSTNCGNNVTYALNRLRELNWKAEKLLILQDASMQRRMDATFRAALPAEGYTVINYAPYRPEIVVRAGKLVFRETCWGLWTMERYLTLLLGEIPRLRDDENGYGPRGK
;
A
#
# COMPACT_ATOMS: atom_id res chain seq x y z
N MET A 1 20.38 -16.48 21.02
CA MET A 1 20.32 -16.41 19.55
C MET A 1 19.09 -17.13 18.98
N GLU A 2 18.73 -18.28 19.53
CA GLU A 2 17.56 -19.06 19.11
C GLU A 2 16.24 -18.27 19.18
N HIS A 3 15.99 -17.61 20.30
CA HIS A 3 14.79 -16.76 20.48
C HIS A 3 14.66 -15.63 19.43
N LEU A 4 15.76 -14.97 19.04
CA LEU A 4 15.71 -13.95 17.96
C LEU A 4 15.40 -14.58 16.60
N ALA A 5 15.88 -15.79 16.34
CA ALA A 5 15.57 -16.51 15.11
C ALA A 5 14.07 -16.92 15.05
N GLU A 6 13.48 -17.27 16.20
CA GLU A 6 12.03 -17.52 16.31
C GLU A 6 11.21 -16.28 16.04
N ILE A 7 11.58 -15.13 16.63
CA ILE A 7 10.92 -13.84 16.37
C ILE A 7 11.01 -13.49 14.87
N ALA A 8 12.20 -13.64 14.27
CA ALA A 8 12.37 -13.38 12.84
C ALA A 8 11.47 -14.26 11.97
N ARG A 9 11.42 -15.58 12.26
CA ARG A 9 10.53 -16.51 11.54
C ARG A 9 9.05 -16.14 11.68
N ALA A 10 8.60 -15.88 12.90
CA ALA A 10 7.20 -15.49 13.16
C ALA A 10 6.84 -14.19 12.45
N ALA A 11 7.67 -13.16 12.54
CA ALA A 11 7.46 -11.89 11.86
C ALA A 11 7.46 -12.04 10.33
N ASN A 12 8.37 -12.85 9.76
CA ASN A 12 8.39 -13.14 8.32
C ASN A 12 7.13 -13.89 7.86
N THR A 13 6.61 -14.81 8.67
CA THR A 13 5.34 -15.49 8.40
C THR A 13 4.18 -14.51 8.36
N LEU A 14 4.09 -13.59 9.33
CA LEU A 14 3.09 -12.52 9.33
C LEU A 14 3.25 -11.59 8.13
N THR A 15 4.48 -11.19 7.81
CA THR A 15 4.77 -10.36 6.64
C THR A 15 4.31 -11.04 5.35
N ALA A 16 4.62 -12.33 5.16
CA ALA A 16 4.22 -13.07 3.97
C ALA A 16 2.69 -13.16 3.84
N TYR A 17 1.98 -13.26 4.97
CA TYR A 17 0.52 -13.25 5.00
C TYR A 17 -0.07 -11.87 4.70
N LEU A 18 0.46 -10.80 5.30
CA LEU A 18 -0.07 -9.44 5.20
C LEU A 18 0.29 -8.75 3.88
N ALA A 19 1.55 -8.89 3.44
CA ALA A 19 2.07 -8.27 2.22
C ALA A 19 1.64 -9.05 0.97
N ARG A 20 0.32 -9.10 0.73
CA ARG A 20 -0.28 -9.85 -0.35
C ARG A 20 0.22 -9.38 -1.72
N ARG A 21 0.59 -10.34 -2.55
CA ARG A 21 0.85 -10.16 -3.99
C ARG A 21 0.12 -11.23 -4.76
N ASP A 22 -0.71 -10.82 -5.70
CA ASP A 22 -1.44 -11.77 -6.55
C ASP A 22 -0.63 -12.15 -7.80
N ILE A 23 0.40 -11.39 -8.14
CA ILE A 23 1.39 -11.66 -9.18
C ILE A 23 2.80 -11.60 -8.57
N PRO A 24 3.77 -12.41 -9.08
CA PRO A 24 5.12 -12.42 -8.53
C PRO A 24 5.86 -11.10 -8.76
N GLU A 25 5.68 -10.53 -9.94
CA GLU A 25 6.28 -9.27 -10.38
C GLU A 25 5.22 -8.36 -10.98
N LEU A 26 5.41 -7.05 -10.83
CA LEU A 26 4.50 -6.05 -11.38
C LEU A 26 4.89 -5.73 -12.83
N THR A 27 4.59 -6.69 -13.71
CA THR A 27 4.92 -6.65 -15.15
C THR A 27 3.71 -6.99 -16.02
N ALA A 28 3.70 -6.48 -17.26
CA ALA A 28 2.67 -6.79 -18.24
C ALA A 28 2.59 -8.32 -18.53
N GLY A 29 3.74 -9.00 -18.53
CA GLY A 29 3.79 -10.45 -18.74
C GLY A 29 3.11 -11.22 -17.59
N ALA A 30 3.39 -10.88 -16.33
CA ALA A 30 2.75 -11.51 -15.18
C ALA A 30 1.24 -11.24 -15.14
N MET A 31 0.82 -10.02 -15.49
CA MET A 31 -0.59 -9.66 -15.64
C MET A 31 -1.27 -10.49 -16.74
N GLN A 32 -0.66 -10.56 -17.92
CA GLN A 32 -1.17 -11.35 -19.05
C GLN A 32 -1.30 -12.83 -18.69
N GLN A 33 -0.29 -13.40 -18.06
CA GLN A 33 -0.28 -14.82 -17.69
C GLN A 33 -1.40 -15.16 -16.70
N LYS A 34 -1.65 -14.27 -15.72
CA LYS A 34 -2.60 -14.57 -14.65
C LYS A 34 -4.02 -14.13 -14.96
N TYR A 35 -4.21 -13.01 -15.63
CA TYR A 35 -5.51 -12.38 -15.82
C TYR A 35 -5.95 -12.29 -17.29
N GLY A 36 -5.15 -12.79 -18.23
CA GLY A 36 -5.44 -12.74 -19.66
C GLY A 36 -5.35 -11.33 -20.26
N GLN A 37 -4.84 -10.36 -19.51
CA GLN A 37 -4.66 -8.98 -19.94
C GLN A 37 -3.39 -8.40 -19.35
N SER A 38 -2.67 -7.58 -20.13
CA SER A 38 -1.38 -7.02 -19.77
C SER A 38 -1.45 -5.82 -18.81
N ARG A 39 -2.66 -5.25 -18.57
CA ARG A 39 -2.86 -4.06 -17.77
C ARG A 39 -4.16 -4.09 -16.97
N ALA A 40 -4.20 -3.32 -15.89
CA ALA A 40 -5.40 -3.00 -15.14
C ALA A 40 -6.07 -1.72 -15.69
N ASP A 41 -7.35 -1.51 -15.40
CA ASP A 41 -8.04 -0.26 -15.72
C ASP A 41 -7.47 0.89 -14.87
N VAL A 42 -7.26 0.63 -13.56
CA VAL A 42 -6.75 1.63 -12.62
C VAL A 42 -5.71 0.99 -11.69
N LEU A 43 -4.57 1.67 -11.54
CA LEU A 43 -3.65 1.47 -10.44
C LEU A 43 -4.01 2.45 -9.34
N ILE A 44 -4.26 1.96 -8.12
CA ILE A 44 -4.52 2.79 -6.96
C ILE A 44 -3.35 2.62 -5.98
N LEU A 45 -2.63 3.71 -5.73
CA LEU A 45 -1.64 3.78 -4.65
C LEU A 45 -2.31 4.42 -3.44
N PHE A 46 -2.40 3.67 -2.36
CA PHE A 46 -2.89 4.18 -1.09
C PHE A 46 -1.78 4.81 -0.26
N GLY A 47 -2.10 5.90 0.40
CA GLY A 47 -1.25 6.55 1.36
C GLY A 47 -0.89 5.62 2.52
N GLY A 48 0.23 5.91 3.14
CA GLY A 48 0.82 5.17 4.25
C GLY A 48 2.07 5.88 4.72
N SER A 49 2.95 5.17 5.42
CA SER A 49 4.16 5.78 5.97
C SER A 49 5.41 5.62 5.10
N ILE A 50 5.37 4.77 4.08
CA ILE A 50 6.54 4.40 3.29
C ILE A 50 6.48 4.97 1.87
N PRO A 51 7.25 6.03 1.58
CA PRO A 51 7.23 6.69 0.26
C PRO A 51 7.72 5.80 -0.89
N PHE A 52 8.47 4.73 -0.63
CA PHE A 52 8.93 3.79 -1.66
C PHE A 52 7.77 3.17 -2.48
N GLY A 53 6.56 3.14 -1.93
CA GLY A 53 5.36 2.77 -2.68
C GLY A 53 5.13 3.64 -3.92
N CYS A 54 5.49 4.93 -3.85
CA CYS A 54 5.42 5.86 -4.98
C CYS A 54 6.37 5.44 -6.11
N ASP A 55 7.60 5.00 -5.79
CA ASP A 55 8.57 4.55 -6.80
C ASP A 55 8.08 3.30 -7.54
N VAL A 56 7.44 2.39 -6.82
CA VAL A 56 6.85 1.17 -7.41
C VAL A 56 5.67 1.51 -8.30
N ALA A 57 4.76 2.37 -7.83
CA ALA A 57 3.61 2.83 -8.61
C ALA A 57 4.05 3.60 -9.86
N ALA A 58 5.05 4.48 -9.75
CA ALA A 58 5.59 5.24 -10.88
C ALA A 58 6.16 4.31 -11.96
N ARG A 59 7.00 3.35 -11.57
CA ARG A 59 7.57 2.39 -12.52
C ARG A 59 6.49 1.55 -13.20
N ALA A 60 5.48 1.09 -12.45
CA ALA A 60 4.36 0.35 -13.01
C ALA A 60 3.55 1.19 -14.00
N TRP A 61 3.24 2.44 -13.63
CA TRP A 61 2.54 3.39 -14.50
C TRP A 61 3.30 3.64 -15.81
N LEU A 62 4.58 3.98 -15.72
CA LEU A 62 5.44 4.24 -16.88
C LEU A 62 5.63 3.01 -17.77
N ALA A 63 5.56 1.80 -17.18
CA ALA A 63 5.56 0.54 -17.92
C ALA A 63 4.19 0.18 -18.54
N GLY A 64 3.17 1.01 -18.38
CA GLY A 64 1.84 0.80 -18.95
C GLY A 64 1.04 -0.34 -18.30
N ILE A 65 1.29 -0.63 -17.01
CA ILE A 65 0.60 -1.70 -16.26
C ILE A 65 -0.84 -1.32 -15.91
N ALA A 66 -1.21 -0.05 -16.02
CA ALA A 66 -2.57 0.42 -15.83
C ALA A 66 -2.88 1.59 -16.77
N ASP A 67 -4.16 1.75 -17.12
CA ASP A 67 -4.62 2.85 -17.98
C ASP A 67 -4.79 4.17 -17.20
N LYS A 68 -5.06 4.09 -15.90
CA LYS A 68 -5.23 5.24 -15.00
C LYS A 68 -4.47 5.04 -13.69
N LEU A 69 -4.03 6.14 -13.09
CA LEU A 69 -3.38 6.18 -11.77
C LEU A 69 -4.21 7.02 -10.81
N LEU A 70 -4.60 6.46 -9.68
CA LEU A 70 -5.25 7.15 -8.58
C LEU A 70 -4.33 7.13 -7.35
N LEU A 71 -4.12 8.28 -6.73
CA LEU A 71 -3.46 8.43 -5.44
C LEU A 71 -4.52 8.70 -4.39
N ALA A 72 -4.62 7.86 -3.37
CA ALA A 72 -5.63 7.95 -2.34
C ALA A 72 -5.00 7.98 -0.95
N GLY A 73 -5.27 9.02 -0.18
CA GLY A 73 -4.79 9.19 1.18
C GLY A 73 -4.93 10.62 1.66
N GLY A 74 -5.71 10.82 2.70
CA GLY A 74 -5.86 12.10 3.38
C GLY A 74 -4.86 12.23 4.52
N ALA A 75 -5.35 12.39 5.76
CA ALA A 75 -4.53 12.49 6.95
C ALA A 75 -4.97 11.45 8.00
N GLY A 76 -4.06 10.58 8.39
CA GLY A 76 -4.26 9.52 9.38
C GLY A 76 -3.10 9.42 10.36
N HIS A 77 -3.07 8.34 11.14
CA HIS A 77 -2.06 8.12 12.19
C HIS A 77 -0.63 7.95 11.66
N THR A 78 -0.45 7.61 10.40
CA THR A 78 0.85 7.37 9.77
C THR A 78 1.33 8.54 8.91
N THR A 79 0.49 9.51 8.65
CA THR A 79 0.77 10.64 7.75
C THR A 79 2.01 11.44 8.17
N GLN A 80 2.22 11.63 9.49
CA GLN A 80 3.40 12.36 9.95
C GLN A 80 4.70 11.66 9.57
N ALA A 81 4.75 10.34 9.65
CA ALA A 81 5.93 9.57 9.23
C ALA A 81 6.22 9.72 7.72
N LEU A 82 5.19 9.78 6.89
CA LEU A 82 5.32 10.06 5.46
C LEU A 82 5.88 11.47 5.21
N ARG A 83 5.34 12.48 5.92
CA ARG A 83 5.81 13.87 5.85
C ARG A 83 7.29 13.98 6.22
N ASP A 84 7.68 13.34 7.33
CA ASP A 84 9.06 13.33 7.81
C ASP A 84 10.01 12.64 6.81
N ALA A 85 9.57 11.54 6.20
CA ALA A 85 10.36 10.85 5.19
C ALA A 85 10.56 11.70 3.92
N PHE A 86 9.52 12.40 3.45
CA PHE A 86 9.62 13.32 2.32
C PHE A 86 10.49 14.53 2.66
N SER A 87 10.24 15.25 3.75
CA SER A 87 11.01 16.43 4.14
C SER A 87 12.48 16.11 4.40
N GLY A 88 12.78 14.93 4.99
CA GLY A 88 14.15 14.48 5.23
C GLY A 88 14.94 14.23 3.95
N ARG A 89 14.29 13.78 2.88
CA ARG A 89 14.95 13.51 1.59
C ARG A 89 14.85 14.68 0.61
N TYR A 90 13.78 15.47 0.71
CA TYR A 90 13.48 16.61 -0.16
C TYR A 90 13.18 17.84 0.69
N PRO A 91 14.20 18.51 1.26
CA PRO A 91 13.99 19.64 2.20
C PRO A 91 13.23 20.83 1.61
N ALA A 92 13.19 20.96 0.30
CA ALA A 92 12.43 22.01 -0.40
C ALA A 92 10.94 21.67 -0.55
N MET A 93 10.52 20.42 -0.23
CA MET A 93 9.13 20.01 -0.33
C MET A 93 8.37 20.47 0.91
N GLU A 94 7.34 21.29 0.72
CA GLU A 94 6.44 21.68 1.81
C GLU A 94 5.54 20.50 2.17
N THR A 95 5.70 19.96 3.38
CA THR A 95 4.96 18.77 3.82
C THR A 95 3.96 19.02 4.94
N ALA A 96 4.09 20.14 5.66
CA ALA A 96 3.30 20.42 6.84
C ALA A 96 1.81 20.55 6.52
N GLY A 97 0.98 19.84 7.28
CA GLY A 97 -0.48 19.89 7.13
C GLY A 97 -1.05 19.23 5.86
N ARG A 98 -0.23 18.80 4.93
CA ARG A 98 -0.69 18.28 3.64
C ARG A 98 -1.15 16.83 3.71
N PRO A 99 -2.20 16.46 2.94
CA PRO A 99 -2.66 15.08 2.78
C PRO A 99 -1.62 14.18 2.07
N GLU A 100 -1.67 12.88 2.36
CA GLU A 100 -0.74 11.89 1.79
C GLU A 100 -0.79 11.87 0.27
N ALA A 101 -1.98 11.88 -0.34
CA ALA A 101 -2.15 11.84 -1.80
C ALA A 101 -1.53 13.06 -2.51
N GLU A 102 -1.58 14.25 -1.91
CA GLU A 102 -0.96 15.45 -2.46
C GLU A 102 0.58 15.38 -2.42
N LEU A 103 1.14 14.89 -1.30
CA LEU A 103 2.58 14.68 -1.18
C LEU A 103 3.09 13.66 -2.19
N MET A 104 2.35 12.54 -2.35
CA MET A 104 2.65 11.53 -3.36
C MET A 104 2.60 12.11 -4.78
N ALA A 105 1.58 12.92 -5.10
CA ALA A 105 1.43 13.56 -6.41
C ALA A 105 2.59 14.51 -6.74
N GLU A 106 2.99 15.36 -5.78
CA GLU A 106 4.12 16.25 -5.95
C GLU A 106 5.43 15.47 -6.17
N TYR A 107 5.65 14.43 -5.37
CA TYR A 107 6.81 13.56 -5.54
C TYR A 107 6.82 12.88 -6.92
N LEU A 108 5.71 12.30 -7.36
CA LEU A 108 5.60 11.64 -8.66
C LEU A 108 5.81 12.63 -9.82
N SER A 109 5.30 13.84 -9.69
CA SER A 109 5.51 14.90 -10.67
C SER A 109 6.99 15.31 -10.75
N SER A 110 7.63 15.51 -9.60
CA SER A 110 9.01 16.00 -9.53
C SER A 110 10.03 14.94 -9.92
N ALA A 111 9.86 13.69 -9.44
CA ALA A 111 10.83 12.62 -9.62
C ALA A 111 10.64 11.83 -10.93
N TYR A 112 9.40 11.73 -11.42
CA TYR A 112 9.03 10.86 -12.55
C TYR A 112 8.32 11.58 -13.68
N GLY A 113 7.99 12.87 -13.54
CA GLY A 113 7.24 13.65 -14.55
C GLY A 113 5.76 13.27 -14.64
N ILE A 114 5.23 12.48 -13.71
CA ILE A 114 3.83 12.01 -13.71
C ILE A 114 2.93 13.10 -13.14
N ARG A 115 2.06 13.68 -13.97
CA ARG A 115 1.16 14.79 -13.60
C ARG A 115 -0.33 14.45 -13.73
N GLU A 116 -0.65 13.30 -14.31
CA GLU A 116 -2.02 12.93 -14.72
C GLU A 116 -2.71 12.00 -13.71
N ALA A 117 -2.22 11.93 -12.47
CA ALA A 117 -2.85 11.12 -11.43
C ALA A 117 -4.15 11.75 -10.93
N GLY A 118 -5.19 10.95 -10.76
CA GLY A 118 -6.35 11.33 -9.95
C GLY A 118 -5.95 11.40 -8.47
N ILE A 119 -6.60 12.26 -7.69
CA ILE A 119 -6.30 12.47 -6.28
C ILE A 119 -7.57 12.28 -5.44
N GLU A 120 -7.47 11.48 -4.39
CA GLU A 120 -8.39 11.41 -3.27
C GLU A 120 -7.63 11.78 -2.00
N ALA A 121 -7.97 12.88 -1.33
CA ALA A 121 -7.20 13.47 -0.23
C ALA A 121 -7.99 13.66 1.08
N LYS A 122 -9.17 13.03 1.22
CA LYS A 122 -10.07 13.23 2.36
C LYS A 122 -10.13 12.05 3.32
N SER A 123 -9.65 10.89 2.89
CA SER A 123 -9.70 9.66 3.68
C SER A 123 -8.80 9.72 4.92
N THR A 124 -9.21 9.06 5.99
CA THR A 124 -8.51 9.06 7.29
C THR A 124 -8.22 7.66 7.85
N ASN A 125 -8.77 6.62 7.21
CA ASN A 125 -8.63 5.23 7.61
C ASN A 125 -8.89 4.30 6.42
N CYS A 126 -8.62 2.98 6.57
CA CYS A 126 -8.78 2.00 5.48
C CYS A 126 -10.18 1.97 4.87
N GLY A 127 -11.22 2.04 5.67
CA GLY A 127 -12.61 2.04 5.19
C GLY A 127 -12.89 3.27 4.32
N ASN A 128 -12.52 4.46 4.80
CA ASN A 128 -12.65 5.69 4.01
C ASN A 128 -11.78 5.66 2.76
N ASN A 129 -10.55 5.14 2.84
CA ASN A 129 -9.68 5.01 1.68
C ASN A 129 -10.37 4.28 0.53
N VAL A 130 -11.00 3.13 0.82
CA VAL A 130 -11.72 2.37 -0.21
C VAL A 130 -12.96 3.11 -0.69
N THR A 131 -13.83 3.54 0.22
CA THR A 131 -15.09 4.20 -0.14
C THR A 131 -14.85 5.46 -0.97
N TYR A 132 -13.91 6.31 -0.55
CA TYR A 132 -13.63 7.57 -1.23
C TYR A 132 -12.86 7.37 -2.53
N ALA A 133 -11.96 6.38 -2.61
CA ALA A 133 -11.33 6.01 -3.85
C ALA A 133 -12.36 5.55 -4.89
N LEU A 134 -13.28 4.66 -4.52
CA LEU A 134 -14.36 4.20 -5.42
C LEU A 134 -15.29 5.35 -5.85
N ASN A 135 -15.62 6.27 -4.95
CA ASN A 135 -16.39 7.46 -5.30
C ASN A 135 -15.61 8.35 -6.27
N ARG A 136 -14.29 8.53 -6.02
CA ARG A 136 -13.45 9.34 -6.90
C ARG A 136 -13.35 8.76 -8.30
N LEU A 137 -13.28 7.43 -8.45
CA LEU A 137 -13.32 6.77 -9.76
C LEU A 137 -14.63 7.08 -10.52
N ARG A 138 -15.77 7.06 -9.82
CA ARG A 138 -17.08 7.41 -10.41
C ARG A 138 -17.13 8.88 -10.83
N GLU A 139 -16.68 9.80 -9.98
CA GLU A 139 -16.60 11.24 -10.29
C GLU A 139 -15.75 11.53 -11.55
N LEU A 140 -14.65 10.78 -11.70
CA LEU A 140 -13.75 10.90 -12.85
C LEU A 140 -14.28 10.18 -14.11
N ASN A 141 -15.39 9.44 -14.00
CA ASN A 141 -15.92 8.58 -15.06
C ASN A 141 -14.88 7.57 -15.57
N TRP A 142 -14.02 7.04 -14.67
CA TRP A 142 -13.03 6.05 -15.05
C TRP A 142 -13.62 4.64 -15.00
N LYS A 143 -13.37 3.86 -16.07
CA LYS A 143 -13.60 2.43 -16.03
C LYS A 143 -12.77 1.81 -14.90
N ALA A 144 -13.35 0.96 -14.08
CA ALA A 144 -12.74 0.43 -12.87
C ALA A 144 -13.13 -1.02 -12.58
N GLU A 145 -13.20 -1.86 -13.60
CA GLU A 145 -13.49 -3.30 -13.43
C GLU A 145 -12.27 -4.08 -12.91
N LYS A 146 -11.05 -3.67 -13.32
CA LYS A 146 -9.78 -4.24 -12.86
C LYS A 146 -8.98 -3.22 -12.09
N LEU A 147 -8.92 -3.41 -10.78
CA LEU A 147 -8.25 -2.52 -9.85
C LEU A 147 -6.95 -3.17 -9.36
N LEU A 148 -5.81 -2.58 -9.71
CA LEU A 148 -4.51 -2.94 -9.14
C LEU A 148 -4.27 -2.04 -7.93
N ILE A 149 -4.22 -2.63 -6.74
CA ILE A 149 -4.10 -1.89 -5.49
C ILE A 149 -2.73 -2.10 -4.84
N LEU A 150 -2.09 -1.00 -4.48
CA LEU A 150 -0.81 -0.94 -3.78
C LEU A 150 -0.99 -0.26 -2.42
N GLN A 151 -0.55 -0.93 -1.36
CA GLN A 151 -0.55 -0.41 0.00
C GLN A 151 0.66 -0.94 0.77
N ASP A 152 1.01 -0.29 1.88
CA ASP A 152 2.07 -0.73 2.80
C ASP A 152 1.98 -2.22 3.12
N ALA A 153 3.12 -2.89 3.18
CA ALA A 153 3.22 -4.35 3.33
C ALA A 153 2.40 -4.90 4.51
N SER A 154 2.36 -4.20 5.63
CA SER A 154 1.58 -4.60 6.80
C SER A 154 0.06 -4.48 6.58
N MET A 155 -0.39 -3.63 5.66
CA MET A 155 -1.80 -3.27 5.48
C MET A 155 -2.44 -3.83 4.20
N GLN A 156 -1.65 -4.34 3.25
CA GLN A 156 -2.13 -4.76 1.93
C GLN A 156 -3.29 -5.77 2.00
N ARG A 157 -3.20 -6.77 2.89
CA ARG A 157 -4.26 -7.78 3.04
C ARG A 157 -5.55 -7.18 3.59
N ARG A 158 -5.46 -6.28 4.56
CA ARG A 158 -6.64 -5.60 5.11
C ARG A 158 -7.28 -4.69 4.06
N MET A 159 -6.48 -4.01 3.25
CA MET A 159 -7.00 -3.24 2.11
C MET A 159 -7.76 -4.12 1.11
N ASP A 160 -7.22 -5.29 0.75
CA ASP A 160 -7.92 -6.27 -0.09
C ASP A 160 -9.26 -6.69 0.51
N ALA A 161 -9.29 -7.04 1.79
CA ALA A 161 -10.52 -7.43 2.46
C ALA A 161 -11.57 -6.30 2.45
N THR A 162 -11.13 -5.06 2.68
CA THR A 162 -12.02 -3.89 2.64
C THR A 162 -12.59 -3.65 1.23
N PHE A 163 -11.77 -3.81 0.18
CA PHE A 163 -12.25 -3.72 -1.20
C PHE A 163 -13.29 -4.79 -1.51
N ARG A 164 -13.03 -6.04 -1.14
CA ARG A 164 -13.97 -7.15 -1.39
C ARG A 164 -15.28 -6.98 -0.65
N ALA A 165 -15.27 -6.35 0.52
CA ALA A 165 -16.49 -6.02 1.26
C ALA A 165 -17.26 -4.83 0.64
N ALA A 166 -16.59 -3.92 -0.04
CA ALA A 166 -17.19 -2.71 -0.62
C ALA A 166 -17.67 -2.89 -2.07
N LEU A 167 -17.17 -3.88 -2.79
CA LEU A 167 -17.50 -4.14 -4.19
C LEU A 167 -18.52 -5.29 -4.31
N PRO A 168 -19.38 -5.26 -5.34
CA PRO A 168 -20.19 -6.42 -5.71
C PRO A 168 -19.31 -7.66 -5.96
N ALA A 169 -19.86 -8.85 -5.70
CA ALA A 169 -19.12 -10.11 -5.88
C ALA A 169 -18.72 -10.36 -7.34
N GLU A 170 -19.46 -9.82 -8.29
CA GLU A 170 -19.24 -9.96 -9.72
C GLU A 170 -18.90 -8.62 -10.39
N GLY A 171 -18.21 -8.68 -11.54
CA GLY A 171 -17.88 -7.52 -12.36
C GLY A 171 -16.57 -6.82 -11.97
N TYR A 172 -15.93 -7.20 -10.87
CA TYR A 172 -14.70 -6.56 -10.41
C TYR A 172 -13.57 -7.57 -10.18
N THR A 173 -12.36 -7.17 -10.56
CA THR A 173 -11.14 -7.90 -10.25
C THR A 173 -10.22 -7.00 -9.43
N VAL A 174 -9.98 -7.37 -8.18
CA VAL A 174 -9.01 -6.70 -7.31
C VAL A 174 -7.70 -7.45 -7.35
N ILE A 175 -6.65 -6.78 -7.81
CA ILE A 175 -5.28 -7.30 -7.95
C ILE A 175 -4.41 -6.66 -6.89
N ASN A 176 -3.81 -7.47 -6.04
CA ASN A 176 -3.00 -6.99 -4.93
C ASN A 176 -1.52 -7.00 -5.30
N TYR A 177 -0.82 -5.93 -4.93
CA TYR A 177 0.63 -5.92 -5.01
C TYR A 177 1.24 -5.06 -3.90
N ALA A 178 1.70 -5.70 -2.81
CA ALA A 178 2.48 -5.00 -1.80
C ALA A 178 3.80 -4.50 -2.42
N PRO A 179 4.09 -3.19 -2.42
CA PRO A 179 5.26 -2.62 -3.10
C PRO A 179 6.59 -3.18 -2.62
N TYR A 180 6.65 -3.59 -1.37
CA TYR A 180 7.82 -4.17 -0.72
C TYR A 180 7.38 -5.26 0.25
N ARG A 181 8.30 -6.17 0.59
CA ARG A 181 8.11 -7.23 1.59
C ARG A 181 9.35 -7.27 2.47
N PRO A 182 9.33 -6.59 3.62
CA PRO A 182 10.46 -6.62 4.53
C PRO A 182 10.73 -8.04 5.01
N GLU A 183 11.97 -8.50 4.91
CA GLU A 183 12.42 -9.76 5.47
C GLU A 183 13.35 -9.49 6.67
N ILE A 184 13.03 -10.09 7.80
CA ILE A 184 13.80 -9.96 9.04
C ILE A 184 14.80 -11.11 9.15
N VAL A 185 16.04 -10.78 9.43
CA VAL A 185 17.12 -11.73 9.68
C VAL A 185 17.85 -11.38 10.97
N VAL A 186 18.57 -12.36 11.54
CA VAL A 186 19.46 -12.13 12.70
C VAL A 186 20.88 -11.89 12.19
N ARG A 187 21.45 -10.73 12.48
CA ARG A 187 22.87 -10.39 12.20
C ARG A 187 23.50 -9.80 13.45
N ALA A 188 24.68 -10.29 13.83
CA ALA A 188 25.42 -9.82 15.00
C ALA A 188 24.56 -9.74 16.30
N GLY A 189 23.69 -10.75 16.52
CA GLY A 189 22.83 -10.81 17.71
C GLY A 189 21.66 -9.79 17.74
N LYS A 190 21.30 -9.22 16.60
CA LYS A 190 20.18 -8.26 16.46
C LYS A 190 19.26 -8.64 15.31
N LEU A 191 17.98 -8.29 15.44
CA LEU A 191 17.03 -8.32 14.33
C LEU A 191 17.32 -7.15 13.40
N VAL A 192 17.49 -7.43 12.11
CA VAL A 192 17.68 -6.41 11.07
C VAL A 192 16.87 -6.79 9.83
N PHE A 193 16.52 -5.84 9.00
CA PHE A 193 15.98 -6.12 7.67
C PHE A 193 17.09 -6.66 6.76
N ARG A 194 16.77 -7.69 5.95
CA ARG A 194 17.69 -8.22 4.94
C ARG A 194 18.05 -7.15 3.92
N GLU A 195 17.04 -6.44 3.46
CA GLU A 195 17.12 -5.31 2.53
C GLU A 195 16.26 -4.16 3.05
N THR A 196 16.61 -2.95 2.70
CA THR A 196 15.87 -1.76 3.10
C THR A 196 15.39 -1.01 1.86
N CYS A 197 14.29 -0.28 1.99
CA CYS A 197 13.87 0.75 1.04
C CYS A 197 13.80 2.10 1.76
N TRP A 198 13.80 3.18 1.01
CA TRP A 198 13.76 4.48 1.63
C TRP A 198 12.43 4.75 2.33
N GLY A 199 12.53 5.33 3.51
CA GLY A 199 11.39 5.54 4.39
C GLY A 199 10.94 4.29 5.16
N LEU A 200 11.63 3.14 5.03
CA LEU A 200 11.26 1.93 5.78
C LEU A 200 11.30 2.21 7.29
N TRP A 201 10.35 1.62 8.01
CA TRP A 201 10.24 1.72 9.47
C TRP A 201 11.50 1.24 10.20
N THR A 202 11.64 1.68 11.45
CA THR A 202 12.54 0.99 12.41
C THR A 202 12.02 -0.43 12.66
N MET A 203 12.90 -1.33 13.09
CA MET A 203 12.53 -2.72 13.42
C MET A 203 11.43 -2.78 14.48
N GLU A 204 11.54 -1.98 15.53
CA GLU A 204 10.55 -1.89 16.60
C GLU A 204 9.17 -1.45 16.05
N ARG A 205 9.14 -0.40 15.25
CA ARG A 205 7.89 0.09 14.65
C ARG A 205 7.27 -0.95 13.74
N TYR A 206 8.08 -1.65 12.95
CA TYR A 206 7.58 -2.69 12.04
C TYR A 206 6.97 -3.87 12.80
N LEU A 207 7.62 -4.37 13.85
CA LEU A 207 7.07 -5.44 14.70
C LEU A 207 5.77 -5.00 15.37
N THR A 208 5.69 -3.76 15.85
CA THR A 208 4.47 -3.19 16.42
C THR A 208 3.33 -3.14 15.39
N LEU A 209 3.62 -2.76 14.14
CA LEU A 209 2.62 -2.74 13.06
C LEU A 209 2.11 -4.15 12.72
N LEU A 210 3.02 -5.14 12.62
CA LEU A 210 2.63 -6.54 12.36
C LEU A 210 1.70 -7.08 13.45
N LEU A 211 2.07 -6.90 14.71
CA LEU A 211 1.26 -7.34 15.85
C LEU A 211 -0.09 -6.61 15.90
N GLY A 212 -0.11 -5.33 15.55
CA GLY A 212 -1.32 -4.51 15.50
C GLY A 212 -2.31 -4.93 14.42
N GLU A 213 -1.89 -5.64 13.37
CA GLU A 213 -2.80 -6.14 12.33
C GLU A 213 -3.54 -7.42 12.74
N ILE A 214 -3.01 -8.20 13.69
CA ILE A 214 -3.64 -9.45 14.14
C ILE A 214 -5.09 -9.21 14.62
N PRO A 215 -5.36 -8.30 15.59
CA PRO A 215 -6.73 -8.02 16.02
C PRO A 215 -7.59 -7.38 14.91
N ARG A 216 -6.98 -6.63 14.00
CA ARG A 216 -7.70 -5.97 12.90
C ARG A 216 -8.22 -6.93 11.83
N LEU A 217 -7.66 -8.12 11.74
CA LEU A 217 -8.08 -9.16 10.80
C LEU A 217 -9.03 -10.18 11.44
N ARG A 218 -9.34 -10.04 12.72
CA ARG A 218 -10.32 -10.89 13.39
C ARG A 218 -11.73 -10.52 12.92
N ASP A 219 -12.53 -11.54 12.65
CA ASP A 219 -13.94 -11.41 12.31
C ASP A 219 -14.81 -11.96 13.47
N ASP A 220 -14.70 -11.32 14.62
CA ASP A 220 -15.52 -11.55 15.79
C ASP A 220 -15.97 -10.19 16.40
N GLU A 221 -16.74 -10.24 17.46
CA GLU A 221 -17.28 -9.05 18.15
C GLU A 221 -16.20 -8.07 18.65
N ASN A 222 -14.95 -8.52 18.82
CA ASN A 222 -13.80 -7.74 19.27
C ASN A 222 -12.87 -7.34 18.13
N GLY A 223 -13.17 -7.72 16.88
CA GLY A 223 -12.37 -7.46 15.70
C GLY A 223 -12.90 -6.30 14.85
N TYR A 224 -12.27 -6.11 13.69
CA TYR A 224 -12.64 -5.11 12.68
C TYR A 224 -13.27 -5.74 11.43
N GLY A 225 -13.57 -7.04 11.48
CA GLY A 225 -14.29 -7.73 10.43
C GLY A 225 -15.79 -7.40 10.40
N PRO A 226 -16.57 -8.00 9.49
CA PRO A 226 -18.00 -7.73 9.34
C PRO A 226 -18.84 -7.96 10.60
N ARG A 227 -18.36 -8.77 11.55
CA ARG A 227 -19.04 -9.04 12.84
C ARG A 227 -18.55 -8.13 13.97
N GLY A 228 -17.48 -7.38 13.75
CA GLY A 228 -16.91 -6.42 14.67
C GLY A 228 -17.38 -4.99 14.38
N LYS A 229 -16.76 -4.03 15.11
CA LYS A 229 -17.05 -2.59 14.96
C LYS A 229 -16.30 -1.97 13.79
#